data_555ffbc4436ce78fb83595dd5267fd6f
#
_entry.id   555ffbc4436ce78fb83595dd5267fd6f
#
_cell.length_a   1.000
_cell.length_b   1.000
_cell.length_c   1.000
_cell.angle_alpha   90.00
_cell.angle_beta   90.00
_cell.angle_gamma   90.00
#
_symmetry.space_group_name_H-M   'P 1'
#
loop_
_entity.id
_entity.type
_entity.pdbx_description
1 polymer ?
#
loop_
_entity_poly.entity_id
_entity_poly.type
_entity_poly.pdbx_seq_one_letter_code
_entity_poly.pdbx_strand_id
1 'polypeptide(L)'
;PFGDTLSLYQECFLGHDEYFSKAGAVICLEFDVSYREHRILNVTQGEDNQLKIIKRKPKAIWVDTAADSMVEEVSFEYFNGIGWKKLNAYQETRSLFAHRNEGRYELSFVCPDDWQETGIGAYQGRCLRLQVLKADNCYMRPCIHHYPHIGNLKISFSYESHYMEAERLISIVGTQKVDLTKAVKEGRPFAAFSRGNHARDALYLGFSRKMEAGPVSLL
;
A
#
# COMPACT_ATOMS: atom_id res chain seq x y z
N PRO A 1 -11.50 8.93 3.80
CA PRO A 1 -10.42 9.21 2.84
C PRO A 1 -10.80 10.22 1.76
N PHE A 2 -12.07 10.29 1.35
CA PHE A 2 -12.49 11.07 0.18
C PHE A 2 -13.27 12.37 0.51
N GLY A 3 -13.35 12.78 1.77
CA GLY A 3 -14.16 13.95 2.18
C GLY A 3 -15.67 13.67 2.17
N ASP A 4 -16.47 14.76 2.28
CA ASP A 4 -17.92 14.66 2.49
C ASP A 4 -18.73 14.52 1.20
N THR A 5 -18.12 14.70 0.05
CA THR A 5 -18.76 14.57 -1.26
C THR A 5 -17.97 13.63 -2.13
N LEU A 6 -18.66 12.65 -2.73
CA LEU A 6 -18.02 11.72 -3.66
C LEU A 6 -17.97 12.31 -5.06
N SER A 7 -16.84 12.14 -5.72
CA SER A 7 -16.68 12.43 -7.14
C SER A 7 -15.70 11.44 -7.77
N LEU A 8 -15.73 11.34 -9.10
CA LEU A 8 -14.76 10.53 -9.82
C LEU A 8 -13.36 11.11 -9.66
N TYR A 9 -12.37 10.23 -9.64
CA TYR A 9 -10.95 10.55 -9.56
C TYR A 9 -10.52 11.26 -8.27
N GLN A 10 -11.33 11.20 -7.22
CA GLN A 10 -10.87 11.58 -5.89
C GLN A 10 -9.75 10.66 -5.43
N GLU A 11 -8.78 11.26 -4.78
CA GLU A 11 -7.56 10.57 -4.35
C GLU A 11 -7.36 10.70 -2.83
N CYS A 12 -6.82 9.64 -2.25
CA CYS A 12 -6.34 9.60 -0.89
C CYS A 12 -4.94 8.99 -0.89
N PHE A 13 -4.04 9.55 -0.11
CA PHE A 13 -2.65 9.11 -0.06
C PHE A 13 -2.28 8.65 1.35
N LEU A 14 -1.57 7.53 1.41
CA LEU A 14 -0.92 7.03 2.61
C LEU A 14 0.58 7.04 2.37
N GLY A 15 1.31 7.93 3.06
CA GLY A 15 2.76 8.04 2.98
C GLY A 15 3.43 7.26 4.13
N HIS A 16 4.44 6.45 3.83
CA HIS A 16 5.27 5.80 4.84
C HIS A 16 6.60 5.32 4.25
N ASP A 17 7.67 6.11 4.46
CA ASP A 17 8.96 5.83 3.83
C ASP A 17 9.61 4.53 4.30
N GLU A 18 9.54 4.23 5.59
CA GLU A 18 10.17 3.03 6.15
C GLU A 18 9.55 1.75 5.57
N TYR A 19 8.23 1.60 5.64
CA TYR A 19 7.57 0.36 5.20
C TYR A 19 7.56 0.23 3.67
N PHE A 20 7.31 1.32 2.95
CA PHE A 20 7.26 1.29 1.48
C PHE A 20 8.64 1.29 0.80
N SER A 21 9.73 1.30 1.59
CA SER A 21 11.09 1.06 1.10
C SER A 21 11.54 -0.40 1.22
N LYS A 22 10.74 -1.28 1.82
CA LYS A 22 11.07 -2.69 2.07
C LYS A 22 10.79 -3.55 0.84
N ALA A 23 11.52 -3.32 -0.25
CA ALA A 23 11.36 -4.08 -1.50
C ALA A 23 11.36 -5.59 -1.25
N GLY A 24 10.41 -6.31 -1.84
CA GLY A 24 10.24 -7.76 -1.68
C GLY A 24 9.56 -8.20 -0.37
N ALA A 25 9.35 -7.31 0.60
CA ALA A 25 8.58 -7.63 1.80
C ALA A 25 7.08 -7.71 1.49
N VAL A 26 6.37 -8.57 2.18
CA VAL A 26 4.92 -8.53 2.23
C VAL A 26 4.50 -7.42 3.19
N ILE A 27 3.87 -6.39 2.66
CA ILE A 27 3.26 -5.31 3.43
C ILE A 27 1.82 -5.69 3.72
N CYS A 28 1.39 -5.52 4.96
CA CYS A 28 0.00 -5.73 5.39
C CYS A 28 -0.55 -4.43 5.99
N LEU A 29 -1.67 -3.98 5.46
CA LEU A 29 -2.48 -2.87 5.97
C LEU A 29 -3.76 -3.44 6.58
N GLU A 30 -3.95 -3.24 7.88
CA GLU A 30 -5.18 -3.57 8.57
C GLU A 30 -5.92 -2.28 8.91
N PHE A 31 -7.21 -2.21 8.63
CA PHE A 31 -8.02 -1.02 8.91
C PHE A 31 -9.49 -1.37 9.07
N ASP A 32 -10.20 -0.49 9.78
CA ASP A 32 -11.65 -0.58 9.91
C ASP A 32 -12.31 0.35 8.88
N VAL A 33 -13.39 -0.13 8.27
CA VAL A 33 -14.24 0.65 7.37
C VAL A 33 -15.59 0.86 8.02
N SER A 34 -16.04 2.10 8.04
CA SER A 34 -17.38 2.51 8.38
C SER A 34 -17.89 3.51 7.36
N TYR A 35 -19.17 3.82 7.36
CA TYR A 35 -19.74 4.77 6.39
C TYR A 35 -20.37 5.95 7.12
N ARG A 36 -20.23 7.12 6.50
CA ARG A 36 -20.91 8.35 6.91
C ARG A 36 -21.76 8.85 5.76
N GLU A 37 -22.82 9.53 6.09
CA GLU A 37 -23.77 10.10 5.15
C GLU A 37 -23.61 11.61 5.07
N HIS A 38 -23.63 12.13 3.85
CA HIS A 38 -23.75 13.56 3.60
C HIS A 38 -24.88 13.81 2.62
N ARG A 39 -25.88 14.57 3.03
CA ARG A 39 -27.06 14.86 2.21
C ARG A 39 -26.86 16.14 1.43
N ILE A 40 -26.84 16.02 0.11
CA ILE A 40 -26.81 17.16 -0.80
C ILE A 40 -28.25 17.44 -1.24
N LEU A 41 -28.83 18.48 -0.66
CA LEU A 41 -30.15 18.94 -1.01
C LEU A 41 -30.12 19.76 -2.29
N ASN A 42 -31.28 19.86 -2.98
CA ASN A 42 -31.44 20.87 -4.01
C ASN A 42 -31.25 22.25 -3.36
N VAL A 43 -30.39 23.08 -3.91
CA VAL A 43 -30.27 24.47 -3.50
C VAL A 43 -31.60 25.15 -3.86
N THR A 44 -32.50 25.25 -2.91
CA THR A 44 -33.59 26.23 -3.00
C THR A 44 -32.91 27.60 -2.95
N GLN A 45 -33.03 28.37 -4.03
CA GLN A 45 -32.51 29.73 -4.07
C GLN A 45 -33.07 30.50 -2.86
N GLY A 46 -32.18 30.89 -1.94
CA GLY A 46 -32.45 32.02 -1.07
C GLY A 46 -32.67 33.25 -1.95
N GLU A 47 -33.55 34.13 -1.56
CA GLU A 47 -33.97 35.33 -2.26
C GLU A 47 -32.90 36.44 -2.40
N ASP A 48 -31.64 36.06 -2.50
CA ASP A 48 -30.56 37.03 -2.75
C ASP A 48 -30.38 37.28 -4.26
N ASN A 49 -30.94 38.39 -4.66
CA ASN A 49 -31.14 38.96 -5.95
C ASN A 49 -29.90 39.39 -6.76
N GLN A 50 -28.74 38.76 -6.66
CA GLN A 50 -27.56 39.28 -7.36
C GLN A 50 -26.92 38.39 -8.44
N LEU A 51 -27.46 37.22 -8.73
CA LEU A 51 -27.04 36.46 -9.92
C LEU A 51 -28.25 35.98 -10.68
N LYS A 52 -28.59 36.65 -11.78
CA LYS A 52 -29.49 36.12 -12.80
C LYS A 52 -28.85 34.92 -13.49
N ILE A 53 -28.92 33.76 -12.88
CA ILE A 53 -28.66 32.50 -13.57
C ILE A 53 -29.86 32.27 -14.47
N ILE A 54 -29.64 32.30 -15.79
CA ILE A 54 -30.64 31.93 -16.79
C ILE A 54 -31.03 30.49 -16.51
N LYS A 55 -32.17 30.30 -15.83
CA LYS A 55 -32.78 28.98 -15.65
C LYS A 55 -33.21 28.44 -16.99
N ARG A 56 -32.39 27.67 -17.68
CA ARG A 56 -32.91 26.61 -18.51
C ARG A 56 -33.61 25.64 -17.57
N LYS A 57 -34.95 25.62 -17.58
CA LYS A 57 -35.70 24.55 -16.92
C LYS A 57 -35.27 23.24 -17.57
N PRO A 58 -34.45 22.37 -16.93
CA PRO A 58 -34.49 20.99 -17.33
C PRO A 58 -35.92 20.55 -17.05
N LYS A 59 -36.50 19.71 -17.89
CA LYS A 59 -37.63 18.89 -17.50
C LYS A 59 -37.14 18.06 -16.31
N ALA A 60 -37.24 18.63 -15.13
CA ALA A 60 -36.89 17.94 -13.89
C ALA A 60 -37.96 16.86 -13.76
N ILE A 61 -37.53 15.62 -13.98
CA ILE A 61 -38.19 14.48 -13.36
C ILE A 61 -37.91 14.72 -11.86
N TRP A 62 -38.93 15.24 -11.15
CA TRP A 62 -38.90 15.35 -9.70
C TRP A 62 -38.93 13.92 -9.17
N VAL A 63 -37.77 13.38 -8.84
CA VAL A 63 -37.68 12.15 -8.05
C VAL A 63 -37.83 12.61 -6.61
N ASP A 64 -38.96 12.28 -5.98
CA ASP A 64 -39.21 12.62 -4.57
C ASP A 64 -38.24 11.94 -3.59
N THR A 65 -37.47 10.98 -4.07
CA THR A 65 -36.46 10.25 -3.29
C THR A 65 -35.07 10.68 -3.72
N ALA A 66 -34.25 11.07 -2.73
CA ALA A 66 -32.83 11.31 -2.96
C ALA A 66 -32.14 10.01 -3.48
N ALA A 67 -31.32 10.15 -4.50
CA ALA A 67 -30.49 9.02 -4.95
C ALA A 67 -29.37 8.74 -3.94
N ASP A 68 -29.06 7.49 -3.74
CA ASP A 68 -27.85 7.10 -2.98
C ASP A 68 -26.63 7.17 -3.91
N SER A 69 -25.56 7.76 -3.41
CA SER A 69 -24.25 7.79 -4.06
C SER A 69 -23.24 7.04 -3.22
N MET A 70 -22.52 6.13 -3.85
CA MET A 70 -21.47 5.35 -3.19
C MET A 70 -20.29 5.10 -4.12
N VAL A 71 -19.14 4.78 -3.53
CA VAL A 71 -17.96 4.34 -4.28
C VAL A 71 -18.17 2.90 -4.74
N GLU A 72 -18.07 2.66 -6.05
CA GLU A 72 -18.17 1.32 -6.62
C GLU A 72 -16.82 0.70 -6.92
N GLU A 73 -15.91 1.48 -7.49
CA GLU A 73 -14.60 0.98 -7.86
C GLU A 73 -13.50 1.93 -7.41
N VAL A 74 -12.43 1.33 -6.90
CA VAL A 74 -11.19 2.01 -6.50
C VAL A 74 -9.97 1.36 -7.11
N SER A 75 -8.87 2.10 -7.20
CA SER A 75 -7.55 1.59 -7.54
C SER A 75 -6.58 1.90 -6.43
N PHE A 76 -5.76 0.92 -6.07
CA PHE A 76 -4.58 1.11 -5.23
C PHE A 76 -3.36 1.17 -6.14
N GLU A 77 -2.56 2.20 -5.98
CA GLU A 77 -1.45 2.50 -6.89
C GLU A 77 -0.23 3.02 -6.13
N TYR A 78 0.94 2.80 -6.70
CA TYR A 78 2.22 3.32 -6.22
C TYR A 78 2.95 4.08 -7.33
N PHE A 79 3.85 4.98 -6.96
CA PHE A 79 4.65 5.73 -7.91
C PHE A 79 5.96 5.00 -8.23
N ASN A 80 6.23 4.74 -9.51
CA ASN A 80 7.43 4.02 -9.96
C ASN A 80 8.53 4.91 -10.55
N GLY A 81 8.45 6.22 -10.30
CA GLY A 81 9.40 7.21 -10.86
C GLY A 81 8.99 7.78 -12.22
N ILE A 82 8.10 7.11 -12.95
CA ILE A 82 7.58 7.56 -14.24
C ILE A 82 6.11 7.95 -14.12
N GLY A 83 5.34 7.16 -13.36
CA GLY A 83 3.91 7.34 -13.20
C GLY A 83 3.33 6.46 -12.10
N TRP A 84 2.01 6.60 -11.90
CA TRP A 84 1.27 5.76 -10.97
C TRP A 84 0.97 4.40 -11.62
N LYS A 85 1.35 3.34 -10.92
CA LYS A 85 1.22 1.97 -11.35
C LYS A 85 0.31 1.21 -10.40
N LYS A 86 -0.58 0.39 -10.94
CA LYS A 86 -1.51 -0.40 -10.13
C LYS A 86 -0.73 -1.34 -9.21
N LEU A 87 -1.12 -1.36 -7.94
CA LEU A 87 -0.61 -2.28 -6.95
C LEU A 87 -1.34 -3.63 -7.07
N ASN A 88 -0.57 -4.72 -7.08
CA ASN A 88 -1.11 -6.07 -7.08
C ASN A 88 -1.23 -6.55 -5.64
N ALA A 89 -2.43 -6.47 -5.09
CA ALA A 89 -2.74 -7.02 -3.77
C ALA A 89 -3.17 -8.48 -3.87
N TYR A 90 -3.04 -9.22 -2.75
CA TYR A 90 -3.50 -10.60 -2.67
C TYR A 90 -5.03 -10.69 -2.63
N GLN A 91 -5.68 -9.68 -2.03
CA GLN A 91 -7.12 -9.59 -1.94
C GLN A 91 -7.71 -8.81 -3.13
N GLU A 92 -8.99 -9.04 -3.43
CA GLU A 92 -9.74 -8.21 -4.35
C GLU A 92 -9.96 -6.82 -3.73
N THR A 93 -9.45 -5.79 -4.39
CA THR A 93 -9.46 -4.42 -3.87
C THR A 93 -10.34 -3.47 -4.66
N ARG A 94 -10.67 -3.80 -5.92
CA ARG A 94 -11.38 -2.90 -6.82
C ARG A 94 -12.77 -2.54 -6.29
N SER A 95 -13.48 -3.53 -5.76
CA SER A 95 -14.83 -3.38 -5.22
C SER A 95 -14.89 -3.23 -3.69
N LEU A 96 -13.78 -2.88 -3.05
CA LEU A 96 -13.64 -2.82 -1.59
C LEU A 96 -14.76 -2.03 -0.90
N PHE A 97 -15.25 -0.96 -1.51
CA PHE A 97 -16.28 -0.09 -0.95
C PHE A 97 -17.66 -0.26 -1.61
N ALA A 98 -17.83 -1.18 -2.57
CA ALA A 98 -19.02 -1.25 -3.42
C ALA A 98 -20.32 -1.59 -2.69
N HIS A 99 -20.28 -2.28 -1.57
CA HIS A 99 -21.48 -2.80 -0.89
C HIS A 99 -21.73 -2.21 0.49
N ARG A 100 -21.06 -1.11 0.85
CA ARG A 100 -21.15 -0.49 2.17
C ARG A 100 -20.97 -1.48 3.32
N ASN A 101 -20.13 -2.48 3.11
CA ASN A 101 -19.79 -3.44 4.14
C ASN A 101 -18.90 -2.76 5.19
N GLU A 102 -19.37 -2.71 6.41
CA GLU A 102 -18.58 -2.23 7.54
C GLU A 102 -17.81 -3.37 8.17
N GLY A 103 -16.66 -3.06 8.73
CA GLY A 103 -15.84 -4.02 9.45
C GLY A 103 -14.35 -3.84 9.25
N ARG A 104 -13.61 -4.86 9.69
CA ARG A 104 -12.16 -4.90 9.58
C ARG A 104 -11.74 -5.51 8.25
N TYR A 105 -10.81 -4.85 7.60
CA TYR A 105 -10.22 -5.26 6.33
C TYR A 105 -8.72 -5.39 6.44
N GLU A 106 -8.20 -6.26 5.59
CA GLU A 106 -6.78 -6.47 5.40
C GLU A 106 -6.44 -6.33 3.92
N LEU A 107 -5.38 -5.59 3.64
CA LEU A 107 -4.80 -5.44 2.31
C LEU A 107 -3.34 -5.84 2.38
N SER A 108 -2.97 -6.94 1.71
CA SER A 108 -1.60 -7.44 1.69
C SER A 108 -1.05 -7.47 0.28
N PHE A 109 0.21 -7.08 0.11
CA PHE A 109 0.89 -7.05 -1.18
C PHE A 109 2.41 -7.16 -1.01
N VAL A 110 3.09 -7.63 -2.04
CA VAL A 110 4.54 -7.58 -2.10
C VAL A 110 4.98 -6.16 -2.45
N CYS A 111 5.85 -5.58 -1.62
CA CYS A 111 6.41 -4.24 -1.85
C CYS A 111 7.22 -4.23 -3.16
N PRO A 112 6.83 -3.45 -4.17
CA PRO A 112 7.54 -3.35 -5.42
C PRO A 112 8.98 -2.83 -5.25
N ASP A 113 9.90 -3.34 -6.04
CA ASP A 113 11.30 -2.91 -6.08
C ASP A 113 11.50 -1.58 -6.80
N ASP A 114 10.55 -1.22 -7.68
CA ASP A 114 10.53 0.02 -8.44
C ASP A 114 9.73 1.16 -7.77
N TRP A 115 9.32 1.00 -6.49
CA TRP A 115 8.59 2.04 -5.74
C TRP A 115 9.48 3.24 -5.45
N GLN A 116 9.18 4.40 -6.03
CA GLN A 116 9.94 5.64 -5.88
C GLN A 116 9.21 6.67 -5.04
N GLU A 117 9.97 7.65 -4.56
CA GLU A 117 9.44 8.80 -3.85
C GLU A 117 8.69 9.74 -4.78
N THR A 118 7.66 10.38 -4.26
CA THR A 118 6.88 11.40 -4.96
C THR A 118 6.49 12.52 -4.00
N GLY A 119 6.19 13.70 -4.54
CA GLY A 119 5.70 14.85 -3.77
C GLY A 119 4.19 14.96 -3.81
N ILE A 120 3.55 14.94 -2.63
CA ILE A 120 2.09 15.14 -2.48
C ILE A 120 1.85 16.29 -1.49
N GLY A 121 1.50 17.46 -2.02
CA GLY A 121 1.39 18.66 -1.19
C GLY A 121 2.71 18.98 -0.48
N ALA A 122 2.70 19.00 0.85
CA ALA A 122 3.89 19.23 1.67
C ALA A 122 4.67 17.94 2.00
N TYR A 123 4.15 16.76 1.65
CA TYR A 123 4.82 15.49 1.91
C TYR A 123 5.69 15.08 0.72
N GLN A 124 6.93 14.67 1.00
CA GLN A 124 7.86 14.09 0.03
C GLN A 124 8.25 12.70 0.54
N GLY A 125 7.96 11.66 -0.25
CA GLY A 125 8.26 10.29 0.13
C GLY A 125 7.48 9.25 -0.66
N ARG A 126 7.53 8.00 -0.24
CA ARG A 126 6.79 6.89 -0.85
C ARG A 126 5.35 6.89 -0.40
N CYS A 127 4.45 6.92 -1.36
CA CYS A 127 3.01 6.98 -1.11
C CYS A 127 2.27 5.83 -1.81
N LEU A 128 1.32 5.25 -1.09
CA LEU A 128 0.23 4.48 -1.64
C LEU A 128 -0.90 5.45 -2.00
N ARG A 129 -1.36 5.43 -3.25
CA ARG A 129 -2.52 6.19 -3.73
C ARG A 129 -3.73 5.29 -3.79
N LEU A 130 -4.83 5.75 -3.23
CA LEU A 130 -6.17 5.19 -3.40
C LEU A 130 -6.98 6.17 -4.24
N GLN A 131 -7.46 5.74 -5.41
CA GLN A 131 -8.21 6.57 -6.33
C GLN A 131 -9.61 6.00 -6.59
N VAL A 132 -10.63 6.85 -6.60
CA VAL A 132 -11.99 6.48 -7.01
C VAL A 132 -12.06 6.38 -8.52
N LEU A 133 -12.35 5.20 -9.05
CA LEU A 133 -12.52 4.97 -10.48
C LEU A 133 -13.99 5.06 -10.91
N LYS A 134 -14.90 4.63 -10.04
CA LYS A 134 -16.34 4.65 -10.29
C LYS A 134 -17.11 4.97 -9.02
N ALA A 135 -18.09 5.86 -9.13
CA ALA A 135 -19.03 6.18 -8.07
C ALA A 135 -20.42 6.38 -8.70
N ASP A 136 -21.43 5.73 -8.10
CA ASP A 136 -22.81 5.85 -8.56
C ASP A 136 -23.42 7.19 -8.13
N ASN A 137 -24.23 7.74 -9.00
CA ASN A 137 -25.11 8.90 -8.73
C ASN A 137 -24.40 10.13 -8.13
N CYS A 138 -23.06 10.20 -8.15
CA CYS A 138 -22.29 11.24 -7.46
C CYS A 138 -22.58 12.68 -7.94
N TYR A 139 -23.18 12.83 -9.13
CA TYR A 139 -23.58 14.12 -9.69
C TYR A 139 -25.10 14.38 -9.67
N MET A 140 -25.89 13.44 -9.12
CA MET A 140 -27.33 13.61 -8.98
C MET A 140 -27.69 14.54 -7.82
N ARG A 141 -28.83 15.22 -7.90
CA ARG A 141 -29.36 16.07 -6.83
C ARG A 141 -30.89 16.00 -6.82
N PRO A 142 -31.53 15.78 -5.67
CA PRO A 142 -30.93 15.53 -4.36
C PRO A 142 -30.21 14.17 -4.30
N CYS A 143 -29.18 14.09 -3.49
CA CYS A 143 -28.37 12.88 -3.35
C CYS A 143 -27.88 12.69 -1.90
N ILE A 144 -27.81 11.45 -1.45
CA ILE A 144 -27.18 11.07 -0.20
C ILE A 144 -25.85 10.40 -0.54
N HIS A 145 -24.76 11.05 -0.18
CA HIS A 145 -23.42 10.49 -0.39
C HIS A 145 -23.05 9.61 0.81
N HIS A 146 -22.83 8.32 0.55
CA HIS A 146 -22.29 7.36 1.52
C HIS A 146 -20.79 7.24 1.27
N TYR A 147 -19.99 7.91 2.08
CA TYR A 147 -18.53 7.89 1.90
C TYR A 147 -17.85 7.01 2.94
N PRO A 148 -16.87 6.20 2.51
CA PRO A 148 -16.15 5.34 3.41
C PRO A 148 -15.25 6.14 4.35
N HIS A 149 -15.24 5.77 5.61
CA HIS A 149 -14.36 6.27 6.64
C HIS A 149 -13.43 5.16 7.07
N ILE A 150 -12.12 5.37 6.94
CA ILE A 150 -11.08 4.43 7.35
C ILE A 150 -10.59 4.83 8.74
N GLY A 151 -10.63 3.88 9.66
CA GLY A 151 -10.14 4.04 11.02
C GLY A 151 -9.17 2.94 11.42
N ASN A 152 -8.51 3.10 12.57
CA ASN A 152 -7.64 2.10 13.20
C ASN A 152 -6.59 1.50 12.24
N LEU A 153 -6.07 2.32 11.32
CA LEU A 153 -5.10 1.89 10.32
C LEU A 153 -3.81 1.44 11.00
N LYS A 154 -3.42 0.21 10.69
CA LYS A 154 -2.14 -0.38 11.09
C LYS A 154 -1.39 -0.84 9.84
N ILE A 155 -0.07 -0.71 9.89
CA ILE A 155 0.81 -1.19 8.84
C ILE A 155 1.86 -2.10 9.46
N SER A 156 2.13 -3.21 8.81
CA SER A 156 3.20 -4.14 9.18
C SER A 156 3.89 -4.68 7.93
N PHE A 157 5.06 -5.27 8.10
CA PHE A 157 5.74 -5.96 7.02
C PHE A 157 6.38 -7.25 7.53
N SER A 158 6.52 -8.20 6.61
CA SER A 158 7.24 -9.44 6.84
C SER A 158 7.97 -9.85 5.56
N TYR A 159 9.08 -10.57 5.72
CA TYR A 159 9.72 -11.24 4.61
C TYR A 159 9.39 -12.72 4.67
N GLU A 160 9.12 -13.33 3.53
CA GLU A 160 9.01 -14.78 3.47
C GLU A 160 10.38 -15.40 3.80
N SER A 161 10.37 -16.37 4.71
CA SER A 161 11.59 -17.07 5.12
C SER A 161 11.94 -18.08 4.03
N HIS A 162 12.91 -17.76 3.19
CA HIS A 162 13.51 -18.73 2.28
C HIS A 162 14.82 -19.23 2.87
N TYR A 163 14.85 -20.54 3.19
CA TYR A 163 16.10 -21.18 3.59
C TYR A 163 16.95 -21.45 2.34
N MET A 164 18.16 -20.95 2.37
CA MET A 164 19.16 -21.22 1.33
C MET A 164 20.37 -21.88 1.98
N GLU A 165 20.80 -23.00 1.44
CA GLU A 165 22.05 -23.63 1.83
C GLU A 165 23.22 -22.89 1.18
N ALA A 166 24.23 -22.58 1.96
CA ALA A 166 25.48 -22.03 1.42
C ALA A 166 26.21 -23.08 0.62
N GLU A 167 26.48 -22.80 -0.65
CA GLU A 167 27.25 -23.70 -1.51
C GLU A 167 28.74 -23.71 -1.19
N ARG A 168 29.23 -22.59 -0.70
CA ARG A 168 30.61 -22.44 -0.26
C ARG A 168 30.69 -21.71 1.07
N LEU A 169 31.54 -22.23 1.93
CA LEU A 169 31.89 -21.59 3.19
C LEU A 169 33.40 -21.44 3.30
N ILE A 170 33.86 -20.20 3.40
CA ILE A 170 35.28 -19.89 3.45
C ILE A 170 35.53 -19.03 4.68
N SER A 171 36.41 -19.48 5.58
CA SER A 171 36.92 -18.68 6.71
C SER A 171 38.27 -18.10 6.35
N ILE A 172 38.48 -16.83 6.67
CA ILE A 172 39.79 -16.17 6.65
C ILE A 172 40.14 -15.85 8.08
N VAL A 173 41.26 -16.46 8.55
CA VAL A 173 41.82 -16.29 9.88
C VAL A 173 43.19 -15.67 9.72
N GLY A 174 43.32 -14.37 9.98
CA GLY A 174 44.56 -13.64 9.74
C GLY A 174 44.94 -13.65 8.25
N THR A 175 45.98 -14.41 7.87
CA THR A 175 46.39 -14.57 6.46
C THR A 175 46.02 -15.94 5.86
N GLN A 176 45.47 -16.82 6.68
CA GLN A 176 45.10 -18.17 6.25
C GLN A 176 43.65 -18.22 5.74
N LYS A 177 43.48 -18.86 4.60
CA LYS A 177 42.18 -19.14 4.01
C LYS A 177 41.85 -20.61 4.20
N VAL A 178 40.71 -20.91 4.85
CA VAL A 178 40.25 -22.27 5.12
C VAL A 178 38.91 -22.48 4.41
N ASP A 179 38.82 -23.48 3.57
CA ASP A 179 37.58 -23.91 2.96
C ASP A 179 36.86 -24.89 3.87
N LEU A 180 35.73 -24.46 4.41
CA LEU A 180 34.89 -25.22 5.34
C LEU A 180 33.68 -25.87 4.64
N THR A 181 33.56 -25.74 3.34
CA THR A 181 32.42 -26.24 2.54
C THR A 181 32.13 -27.71 2.79
N LYS A 182 33.18 -28.54 2.86
CA LYS A 182 33.01 -29.97 3.11
C LYS A 182 32.50 -30.27 4.51
N ALA A 183 32.98 -29.55 5.52
CA ALA A 183 32.55 -29.73 6.91
C ALA A 183 31.03 -29.39 7.06
N VAL A 184 30.58 -28.31 6.42
CA VAL A 184 29.16 -27.92 6.42
C VAL A 184 28.30 -28.98 5.75
N LYS A 185 28.65 -29.43 4.56
CA LYS A 185 27.91 -30.48 3.82
C LYS A 185 27.80 -31.81 4.57
N GLU A 186 28.78 -32.10 5.40
CA GLU A 186 28.82 -33.32 6.23
C GLU A 186 28.22 -33.09 7.65
N GLY A 187 27.66 -31.91 7.92
CA GLY A 187 27.08 -31.57 9.23
C GLY A 187 28.11 -31.57 10.38
N ARG A 188 29.40 -31.42 10.05
CA ARG A 188 30.46 -31.41 11.07
C ARG A 188 30.63 -30.01 11.67
N PRO A 189 30.80 -29.90 12.99
CA PRO A 189 31.05 -28.61 13.62
C PRO A 189 32.39 -28.02 13.14
N PHE A 190 32.44 -26.72 12.96
CA PHE A 190 33.62 -25.98 12.57
C PHE A 190 33.75 -24.68 13.35
N ALA A 191 34.97 -24.16 13.45
CA ALA A 191 35.25 -22.86 14.05
C ALA A 191 35.24 -21.80 12.94
N ALA A 192 34.28 -20.87 12.99
CA ALA A 192 34.15 -19.79 12.00
C ALA A 192 35.29 -18.75 12.11
N PHE A 193 35.82 -18.55 13.32
CA PHE A 193 36.86 -17.57 13.65
C PHE A 193 37.94 -18.17 14.52
N SER A 194 39.10 -17.54 14.57
CA SER A 194 40.18 -17.95 15.45
C SER A 194 39.86 -17.66 16.93
N ARG A 195 40.49 -18.42 17.85
CA ARG A 195 40.37 -18.16 19.29
C ARG A 195 40.90 -16.79 19.74
N GLY A 196 41.68 -16.12 18.90
CA GLY A 196 42.32 -14.84 19.20
C GLY A 196 41.54 -13.61 18.81
N ASN A 197 40.36 -13.75 18.16
CA ASN A 197 39.49 -12.63 17.68
C ASN A 197 40.28 -11.51 16.98
N HIS A 198 40.94 -11.82 15.89
CA HIS A 198 41.66 -10.80 15.13
C HIS A 198 40.69 -9.95 14.32
N ALA A 199 40.88 -8.63 14.26
CA ALA A 199 40.03 -7.66 13.57
C ALA A 199 39.88 -7.90 12.07
N ARG A 200 40.63 -8.84 11.49
CA ARG A 200 40.59 -9.21 10.06
C ARG A 200 40.01 -10.61 9.81
N ASP A 201 39.53 -11.29 10.85
CA ASP A 201 38.90 -12.58 10.67
C ASP A 201 37.53 -12.38 9.98
N ALA A 202 37.26 -13.15 8.94
CA ALA A 202 36.04 -13.02 8.16
C ALA A 202 35.51 -14.40 7.76
N LEU A 203 34.21 -14.53 7.81
CA LEU A 203 33.47 -15.68 7.27
C LEU A 203 32.74 -15.27 6.01
N TYR A 204 33.00 -15.97 4.90
CA TYR A 204 32.35 -15.74 3.63
C TYR A 204 31.38 -16.88 3.31
N LEU A 205 30.12 -16.49 3.05
CA LEU A 205 29.07 -17.40 2.60
C LEU A 205 28.86 -17.19 1.09
N GLY A 206 28.99 -18.23 0.31
CA GLY A 206 28.76 -18.20 -1.14
C GLY A 206 27.45 -18.87 -1.51
N PHE A 207 26.61 -18.19 -2.26
CA PHE A 207 25.34 -18.70 -2.78
C PHE A 207 25.36 -18.64 -4.30
N SER A 208 24.74 -19.62 -4.98
CA SER A 208 24.59 -19.65 -6.45
C SER A 208 23.52 -18.70 -6.95
N ARG A 209 22.60 -18.30 -6.08
CA ARG A 209 21.50 -17.40 -6.42
C ARG A 209 21.76 -16.02 -5.80
N LYS A 210 21.27 -15.00 -6.48
CA LYS A 210 21.19 -13.66 -5.90
C LYS A 210 20.21 -13.72 -4.72
N MET A 211 20.63 -13.25 -3.56
CA MET A 211 19.75 -13.08 -2.41
C MET A 211 18.81 -11.90 -2.67
N GLU A 212 17.56 -12.07 -2.34
CA GLU A 212 16.60 -10.96 -2.32
C GLU A 212 16.94 -9.98 -1.20
N ALA A 213 16.55 -8.71 -1.38
CA ALA A 213 16.79 -7.70 -0.35
C ALA A 213 15.92 -7.99 0.87
N GLY A 214 16.53 -8.13 2.04
CA GLY A 214 15.82 -8.42 3.29
C GLY A 214 16.77 -8.75 4.44
N PRO A 215 16.23 -8.94 5.64
CA PRO A 215 17.02 -9.41 6.77
C PRO A 215 17.50 -10.85 6.56
N VAL A 216 18.73 -11.13 6.95
CA VAL A 216 19.34 -12.46 6.84
C VAL A 216 19.61 -12.98 8.25
N SER A 217 19.16 -14.20 8.53
CA SER A 217 19.47 -14.93 9.77
C SER A 217 20.28 -16.17 9.43
N LEU A 218 21.32 -16.44 10.20
CA LEU A 218 22.10 -17.68 10.15
C LEU A 218 21.60 -18.61 11.24
N LEU A 219 21.18 -19.81 10.89
CA LEU A 219 20.69 -20.85 11.79
C LEU A 219 21.70 -21.99 11.88
#